data_77b1e25f0a756228c97a8c17c14c7a73
#
_entry.id   77b1e25f0a756228c97a8c17c14c7a73
#
_cell.length_a   1.000
_cell.length_b   1.000
_cell.length_c   1.000
_cell.angle_alpha   90.00
_cell.angle_beta   90.00
_cell.angle_gamma   90.00
#
_symmetry.space_group_name_H-M   'P 1'
#
loop_
_entity.id
_entity.type
_entity.pdbx_description
1 polymer ?
#
loop_
_entity_poly.entity_id
_entity_poly.type
_entity_poly.pdbx_seq_one_letter_code
_entity_poly.pdbx_strand_id
1 'polypeptide(L)'
;MSEKRPASSSMAPGQLVKRQKSDNSMALTSASQNGALIQSTQRGPALSAPVLELSGHTGEVLAARFNPEGNYIASAGMDRNILLWRTSGDCESYAILSGHKGAILDLQWSRDSRNLFSASADMHIASWDLETAQRIRRHQGHDEVINALDISRRGEDILFSASDDGYIGIWDPRQKAAVDFIETRFPVTAIALAEAGNELYSGSIDNDIKVWDLRKKQVAYSLVGHTDTITSLAVSPDSQTLLSNSHDSTVRTWDMRPFAPTERHIRTFDGATAGMDKYLTKATWDTNGKRIAAGSGDRSVVIWEASTAKLLQKLPGHKGSVNDVRFAPNDEPLSKTTLNMLCLINANPTLVLSASTDRNLILGSLST
;
A
#
# COMPACT_ATOMS: atom_id res chain seq x y z
N MET A 1 -16.95 73.88 -12.31
CA MET A 1 -17.36 73.95 -10.92
C MET A 1 -16.62 72.78 -10.29
N SER A 2 -15.36 72.97 -9.82
CA SER A 2 -14.93 73.57 -8.57
C SER A 2 -15.61 72.86 -7.40
N GLU A 3 -14.92 72.07 -6.57
CA GLU A 3 -14.07 72.43 -5.45
C GLU A 3 -13.49 71.16 -4.80
N LYS A 4 -12.22 71.09 -4.65
CA LYS A 4 -11.33 71.44 -3.51
C LYS A 4 -11.17 70.27 -2.48
N ARG A 5 -9.91 69.85 -2.47
CA ARG A 5 -9.26 69.21 -1.29
C ARG A 5 -9.04 70.21 -0.16
N PRO A 6 -8.82 69.80 1.08
CA PRO A 6 -7.53 70.10 1.72
C PRO A 6 -6.89 68.85 2.36
N ALA A 7 -5.71 68.70 2.29
CA ALA A 7 -4.38 68.97 2.79
C ALA A 7 -4.13 68.46 4.23
N SER A 8 -3.18 67.51 4.27
CA SER A 8 -2.05 67.28 5.20
C SER A 8 -2.20 67.52 6.71
N SER A 9 -1.79 66.54 7.46
CA SER A 9 -0.89 66.77 8.59
C SER A 9 0.03 65.53 8.82
N SER A 10 1.31 65.88 8.81
CA SER A 10 2.45 65.06 9.19
C SER A 10 2.50 64.91 10.72
N MET A 11 2.85 63.73 11.22
CA MET A 11 3.56 63.62 12.49
C MET A 11 4.54 62.43 12.48
N ALA A 12 5.71 62.71 13.00
CA ALA A 12 6.94 61.96 13.04
C ALA A 12 7.03 60.90 14.15
N PRO A 13 8.17 60.19 14.29
CA PRO A 13 8.22 58.79 14.74
C PRO A 13 8.40 58.65 16.25
N GLY A 14 7.74 57.60 16.82
CA GLY A 14 7.83 57.25 18.22
C GLY A 14 8.41 55.86 18.47
N GLN A 15 9.62 55.87 18.93
CA GLN A 15 10.29 55.02 19.92
C GLN A 15 9.96 53.55 20.04
N LEU A 16 10.98 52.73 19.74
CA LEU A 16 11.21 51.35 20.18
C LEU A 16 11.24 51.28 21.72
N VAL A 17 10.33 50.50 22.31
CA VAL A 17 10.41 50.06 23.68
C VAL A 17 10.96 48.62 23.72
N LYS A 18 12.20 48.49 24.19
CA LYS A 18 12.82 47.24 24.59
C LYS A 18 12.10 46.68 25.82
N ARG A 19 11.52 45.49 25.71
CA ARG A 19 11.07 44.73 26.88
C ARG A 19 12.25 43.91 27.40
N GLN A 20 12.63 44.21 28.62
CA GLN A 20 13.61 43.50 29.43
C GLN A 20 13.10 42.08 29.78
N LYS A 21 14.00 41.11 29.69
CA LYS A 21 13.88 39.81 30.34
C LYS A 21 14.04 39.99 31.83
N SER A 22 13.07 39.51 32.61
CA SER A 22 13.22 39.31 34.04
C SER A 22 13.68 37.91 34.31
N ASP A 23 14.93 37.78 34.73
CA ASP A 23 15.46 36.60 35.41
C ASP A 23 14.77 36.44 36.76
N ASN A 24 14.11 35.32 36.99
CA ASN A 24 13.73 34.91 38.31
C ASN A 24 14.42 33.58 38.62
N SER A 25 15.55 33.73 39.31
CA SER A 25 16.19 32.65 40.05
C SER A 25 15.37 32.39 41.29
N MET A 26 14.78 31.20 41.46
CA MET A 26 14.34 30.72 42.75
C MET A 26 14.99 29.39 43.09
N ALA A 27 15.45 29.39 44.32
CA ALA A 27 16.30 28.45 44.98
C ALA A 27 15.76 27.02 45.06
N LEU A 28 16.71 26.10 44.97
CA LEU A 28 16.60 24.68 45.31
C LEU A 28 16.25 24.49 46.78
N THR A 29 15.14 23.82 47.04
CA THR A 29 14.95 23.07 48.28
C THR A 29 14.91 21.58 47.96
N SER A 30 15.86 20.87 48.55
CA SER A 30 16.04 19.44 48.51
C SER A 30 14.87 18.70 49.14
N ALA A 31 14.23 17.81 48.39
CA ALA A 31 13.49 16.69 48.93
C ALA A 31 13.85 15.44 48.14
N SER A 32 14.60 14.57 48.79
CA SER A 32 14.88 13.22 48.34
C SER A 32 13.59 12.40 48.39
N GLN A 33 13.23 11.73 47.29
CA GLN A 33 12.62 10.39 47.31
C GLN A 33 12.55 9.82 45.90
N ASN A 34 13.21 8.70 45.75
CA ASN A 34 13.01 7.60 44.78
C ASN A 34 12.11 7.86 43.58
N GLY A 35 12.63 8.47 42.54
CA GLY A 35 12.05 8.47 41.21
C GLY A 35 12.97 7.64 40.28
N ALA A 36 12.49 6.47 39.90
CA ALA A 36 13.15 5.70 38.82
C ALA A 36 13.32 6.59 37.60
N LEU A 37 14.57 6.87 37.23
CA LEU A 37 14.91 7.48 35.97
C LEU A 37 14.36 6.59 34.86
N ILE A 38 13.30 7.03 34.20
CA ILE A 38 12.90 6.49 32.91
C ILE A 38 14.02 6.90 31.95
N GLN A 39 14.99 5.99 31.77
CA GLN A 39 15.94 6.11 30.68
C GLN A 39 15.12 6.06 29.39
N SER A 40 15.07 7.18 28.68
CA SER A 40 14.64 7.19 27.29
C SER A 40 15.62 6.30 26.54
N THR A 41 15.24 5.06 26.27
CA THR A 41 15.95 4.18 25.38
C THR A 41 16.07 4.90 24.05
N GLN A 42 17.27 5.27 23.67
CA GLN A 42 17.58 5.75 22.32
C GLN A 42 17.17 4.63 21.35
N ARG A 43 16.05 4.85 20.67
CA ARG A 43 15.60 4.01 19.56
C ARG A 43 16.66 4.14 18.46
N GLY A 44 17.05 3.01 17.84
CA GLY A 44 17.87 3.00 16.61
C GLY A 44 17.23 3.85 15.49
N PRO A 45 17.77 3.90 14.29
CA PRO A 45 17.27 4.73 13.20
C PRO A 45 15.86 4.29 12.80
N ALA A 46 14.92 4.60 13.67
CA ALA A 46 13.50 4.56 13.46
C ALA A 46 13.13 5.74 12.56
N LEU A 47 11.95 5.68 11.97
CA LEU A 47 11.33 6.85 11.35
C LEU A 47 11.57 8.08 12.23
N SER A 48 11.81 9.23 11.63
CA SER A 48 11.98 10.51 12.35
C SER A 48 10.77 10.85 13.23
N ALA A 49 9.60 10.23 12.92
CA ALA A 49 8.38 10.26 13.71
C ALA A 49 7.68 8.87 13.64
N PRO A 50 6.84 8.51 14.64
CA PRO A 50 6.10 7.24 14.63
C PRO A 50 5.13 7.12 13.45
N VAL A 51 4.74 8.26 12.86
CA VAL A 51 3.89 8.36 11.67
C VAL A 51 4.47 9.45 10.78
N LEU A 52 4.69 9.13 9.51
CA LEU A 52 5.14 10.06 8.46
C LEU A 52 4.07 10.17 7.39
N GLU A 53 3.72 11.39 7.03
CA GLU A 53 2.87 11.71 5.89
C GLU A 53 3.76 12.03 4.69
N LEU A 54 3.64 11.24 3.62
CA LEU A 54 4.37 11.42 2.38
C LEU A 54 3.48 12.14 1.38
N SER A 55 3.79 13.38 1.10
CA SER A 55 3.04 14.24 0.19
C SER A 55 3.83 14.51 -1.10
N GLY A 56 3.16 14.47 -2.25
CA GLY A 56 3.81 14.70 -3.55
C GLY A 56 2.91 14.38 -4.73
N HIS A 57 1.91 13.53 -4.55
CA HIS A 57 0.91 13.27 -5.59
C HIS A 57 -0.04 14.46 -5.78
N THR A 58 -0.39 14.74 -7.04
CA THR A 58 -1.37 15.77 -7.38
C THR A 58 -2.78 15.22 -7.56
N GLY A 59 -2.91 13.91 -7.67
CA GLY A 59 -4.18 13.16 -7.75
C GLY A 59 -4.27 12.10 -6.66
N GLU A 60 -5.40 11.42 -6.59
CA GLU A 60 -5.67 10.34 -5.65
C GLU A 60 -4.69 9.19 -5.82
N VAL A 61 -4.20 8.61 -4.71
CA VAL A 61 -3.29 7.49 -4.73
C VAL A 61 -4.10 6.19 -4.68
N LEU A 62 -3.90 5.32 -5.67
CA LEU A 62 -4.65 4.08 -5.84
C LEU A 62 -3.82 2.84 -5.48
N ALA A 63 -2.51 2.91 -5.63
CA ALA A 63 -1.62 1.80 -5.31
C ALA A 63 -0.33 2.29 -4.65
N ALA A 64 0.15 1.55 -3.67
CA ALA A 64 1.45 1.77 -3.05
C ALA A 64 2.07 0.45 -2.63
N ARG A 65 3.34 0.22 -2.97
CA ARG A 65 4.03 -1.03 -2.68
C ARG A 65 5.47 -0.82 -2.24
N PHE A 66 5.87 -1.57 -1.23
CA PHE A 66 7.28 -1.73 -0.91
C PHE A 66 7.98 -2.59 -1.97
N ASN A 67 9.25 -2.33 -2.19
CA ASN A 67 10.10 -3.28 -2.91
C ASN A 67 10.36 -4.53 -2.04
N PRO A 68 10.81 -5.66 -2.62
CA PRO A 68 11.08 -6.89 -1.87
C PRO A 68 12.05 -6.75 -0.70
N GLU A 69 12.96 -5.78 -0.76
CA GLU A 69 13.93 -5.50 0.30
C GLU A 69 13.40 -4.56 1.39
N GLY A 70 12.27 -3.85 1.15
CA GLY A 70 11.71 -2.88 2.08
C GLY A 70 12.39 -1.50 2.10
N ASN A 71 13.38 -1.26 1.22
CA ASN A 71 14.18 -0.03 1.20
C ASN A 71 13.51 1.11 0.43
N TYR A 72 12.60 0.78 -0.46
CA TYR A 72 11.93 1.71 -1.35
C TYR A 72 10.42 1.47 -1.38
N ILE A 73 9.69 2.55 -1.65
CA ILE A 73 8.25 2.51 -1.90
C ILE A 73 8.00 3.07 -3.30
N ALA A 74 7.10 2.45 -4.04
CA ALA A 74 6.51 3.00 -5.25
C ALA A 74 5.04 3.30 -4.99
N SER A 75 4.58 4.47 -5.37
CA SER A 75 3.19 4.89 -5.28
C SER A 75 2.69 5.44 -6.60
N ALA A 76 1.42 5.22 -6.92
CA ALA A 76 0.81 5.68 -8.16
C ALA A 76 -0.70 5.88 -8.02
N GLY A 77 -1.29 6.65 -8.93
CA GLY A 77 -2.72 6.92 -8.88
C GLY A 77 -3.27 7.70 -10.06
N MET A 78 -4.24 8.55 -9.78
CA MET A 78 -4.99 9.34 -10.78
C MET A 78 -4.14 10.39 -11.49
N ASP A 79 -3.02 10.81 -10.92
CA ASP A 79 -2.10 11.76 -11.53
C ASP A 79 -1.21 11.16 -12.64
N ARG A 80 -1.36 9.86 -12.92
CA ARG A 80 -0.67 9.12 -14.00
C ARG A 80 0.85 9.03 -13.84
N ASN A 81 1.36 9.40 -12.67
CA ASN A 81 2.77 9.34 -12.32
C ASN A 81 3.01 8.25 -11.28
N ILE A 82 4.21 7.72 -11.27
CA ILE A 82 4.71 6.86 -10.21
C ILE A 82 5.77 7.66 -9.45
N LEU A 83 5.60 7.79 -8.15
CA LEU A 83 6.58 8.40 -7.27
C LEU A 83 7.33 7.30 -6.54
N LEU A 84 8.65 7.47 -6.47
CA LEU A 84 9.55 6.56 -5.78
C LEU A 84 10.09 7.24 -4.52
N TRP A 85 9.95 6.57 -3.38
CA TRP A 85 10.31 7.07 -2.06
C TRP A 85 11.33 6.18 -1.40
N ARG A 86 12.19 6.76 -0.57
CA ARG A 86 13.06 6.00 0.34
C ARG A 86 12.31 5.74 1.63
N THR A 87 12.52 4.56 2.24
CA THR A 87 11.90 4.21 3.53
C THR A 87 12.74 4.66 4.72
N SER A 88 13.95 5.16 4.48
CA SER A 88 14.88 5.61 5.51
C SER A 88 15.03 7.13 5.53
N GLY A 89 15.30 7.69 6.71
CA GLY A 89 15.46 9.13 6.91
C GLY A 89 14.13 9.85 6.84
N ASP A 90 14.09 10.96 6.10
CA ASP A 90 12.90 11.81 5.97
C ASP A 90 11.90 11.27 4.93
N CYS A 91 12.15 10.09 4.37
CA CYS A 91 11.28 9.41 3.40
C CYS A 91 10.94 10.29 2.18
N GLU A 92 11.92 11.01 1.64
CA GLU A 92 11.70 11.90 0.50
C GLU A 92 11.48 11.13 -0.81
N SER A 93 10.68 11.74 -1.70
CA SER A 93 10.55 11.29 -3.08
C SER A 93 11.83 11.61 -3.85
N TYR A 94 12.47 10.59 -4.41
CA TYR A 94 13.73 10.76 -5.14
C TYR A 94 13.58 10.69 -6.67
N ALA A 95 12.48 10.14 -7.18
CA ALA A 95 12.23 10.04 -8.61
C ALA A 95 10.74 10.03 -8.93
N ILE A 96 10.41 10.51 -10.13
CA ILE A 96 9.06 10.50 -10.70
C ILE A 96 9.13 9.84 -12.06
N LEU A 97 8.35 8.77 -12.25
CA LEU A 97 8.24 8.08 -13.54
C LEU A 97 6.93 8.51 -14.21
N SER A 98 7.04 9.13 -15.37
CA SER A 98 5.91 9.64 -16.14
C SER A 98 5.82 8.99 -17.51
N GLY A 99 4.60 8.74 -18.01
CA GLY A 99 4.42 8.20 -19.36
C GLY A 99 3.15 7.42 -19.60
N HIS A 100 2.35 7.13 -18.57
CA HIS A 100 0.98 6.65 -18.73
C HIS A 100 0.05 7.79 -19.15
N LYS A 101 -0.99 7.45 -19.91
CA LYS A 101 -2.03 8.39 -20.36
C LYS A 101 -3.29 8.34 -19.48
N GLY A 102 -3.48 7.28 -18.74
CA GLY A 102 -4.58 7.04 -17.81
C GLY A 102 -4.09 6.88 -16.37
N ALA A 103 -5.02 6.81 -15.42
CA ALA A 103 -4.76 6.51 -14.02
C ALA A 103 -4.02 5.18 -13.88
N ILE A 104 -3.13 5.09 -12.91
CA ILE A 104 -2.40 3.86 -12.60
C ILE A 104 -3.11 3.18 -11.43
N LEU A 105 -3.59 1.95 -11.65
CA LEU A 105 -4.44 1.24 -10.70
C LEU A 105 -3.68 0.23 -9.85
N ASP A 106 -2.60 -0.35 -10.38
CA ASP A 106 -1.76 -1.27 -9.63
C ASP A 106 -0.29 -1.17 -10.02
N LEU A 107 0.56 -1.54 -9.08
CA LEU A 107 2.01 -1.58 -9.21
C LEU A 107 2.53 -2.95 -8.78
N GLN A 108 3.61 -3.41 -9.42
CA GLN A 108 4.30 -4.62 -9.00
C GLN A 108 5.81 -4.48 -9.22
N TRP A 109 6.60 -4.86 -8.22
CA TRP A 109 8.04 -4.88 -8.30
C TRP A 109 8.53 -6.20 -8.91
N SER A 110 9.62 -6.15 -9.67
CA SER A 110 10.39 -7.36 -9.98
C SER A 110 11.04 -7.91 -8.71
N ARG A 111 11.34 -9.20 -8.69
CA ARG A 111 11.94 -9.85 -7.52
C ARG A 111 13.34 -9.35 -7.19
N ASP A 112 14.07 -8.87 -8.18
CA ASP A 112 15.40 -8.28 -8.04
C ASP A 112 15.38 -6.79 -7.67
N SER A 113 14.20 -6.20 -7.46
CA SER A 113 14.00 -4.76 -7.19
C SER A 113 14.54 -3.81 -8.26
N ARG A 114 14.91 -4.30 -9.45
CA ARG A 114 15.46 -3.45 -10.54
C ARG A 114 14.38 -2.86 -11.42
N ASN A 115 13.29 -3.60 -11.60
CA ASN A 115 12.21 -3.20 -12.48
C ASN A 115 10.91 -2.99 -11.69
N LEU A 116 10.09 -2.08 -12.19
CA LEU A 116 8.73 -1.85 -11.72
C LEU A 116 7.77 -2.06 -12.89
N PHE A 117 6.62 -2.63 -12.59
CA PHE A 117 5.52 -2.83 -13.53
C PHE A 117 4.30 -2.06 -13.05
N SER A 118 3.60 -1.42 -13.98
CA SER A 118 2.41 -0.63 -13.68
C SER A 118 1.26 -0.98 -14.60
N ALA A 119 0.07 -1.16 -14.01
CA ALA A 119 -1.19 -1.32 -14.74
C ALA A 119 -1.96 -0.01 -14.78
N SER A 120 -2.55 0.31 -15.92
CA SER A 120 -3.22 1.58 -16.09
C SER A 120 -4.57 1.48 -16.81
N ALA A 121 -5.42 2.46 -16.54
CA ALA A 121 -6.65 2.72 -17.26
C ALA A 121 -6.42 3.09 -18.74
N ASP A 122 -5.17 3.28 -19.17
CA ASP A 122 -4.83 3.46 -20.58
C ASP A 122 -4.71 2.13 -21.35
N MET A 123 -5.18 1.02 -20.78
CA MET A 123 -5.22 -0.35 -21.35
C MET A 123 -3.81 -0.97 -21.56
N HIS A 124 -2.81 -0.44 -20.88
CA HIS A 124 -1.43 -0.87 -21.04
C HIS A 124 -0.75 -1.14 -19.72
N ILE A 125 0.18 -2.11 -19.79
CA ILE A 125 1.17 -2.31 -18.73
C ILE A 125 2.46 -1.63 -19.18
N ALA A 126 3.13 -0.94 -18.27
CA ALA A 126 4.46 -0.38 -18.53
C ALA A 126 5.51 -1.03 -17.63
N SER A 127 6.67 -1.31 -18.21
CA SER A 127 7.88 -1.74 -17.49
C SER A 127 8.84 -0.57 -17.37
N TRP A 128 9.37 -0.37 -16.18
CA TRP A 128 10.25 0.74 -15.84
C TRP A 128 11.56 0.22 -15.29
N ASP A 129 12.66 0.80 -15.73
CA ASP A 129 13.98 0.60 -15.15
C ASP A 129 14.19 1.64 -14.05
N LEU A 130 14.51 1.18 -12.85
CA LEU A 130 14.64 2.05 -11.68
C LEU A 130 16.03 2.68 -11.56
N GLU A 131 17.04 2.11 -12.23
CA GLU A 131 18.38 2.69 -12.27
C GLU A 131 18.41 3.94 -13.15
N THR A 132 17.79 3.86 -14.34
CA THR A 132 17.73 4.97 -15.28
C THR A 132 16.49 5.85 -15.14
N ALA A 133 15.52 5.42 -14.34
CA ALA A 133 14.19 6.04 -14.18
C ALA A 133 13.44 6.20 -15.52
N GLN A 134 13.67 5.29 -16.47
CA GLN A 134 13.06 5.34 -17.78
C GLN A 134 12.12 4.17 -18.01
N ARG A 135 11.13 4.39 -18.91
CA ARG A 135 10.25 3.32 -19.35
C ARG A 135 10.97 2.41 -20.34
N ILE A 136 11.15 1.14 -19.95
CA ILE A 136 11.74 0.12 -20.81
C ILE A 136 10.77 -0.22 -21.94
N ARG A 137 9.51 -0.52 -21.59
CA ARG A 137 8.52 -1.04 -22.55
C ARG A 137 7.09 -0.66 -22.16
N ARG A 138 6.24 -0.61 -23.17
CA ARG A 138 4.79 -0.53 -23.06
C ARG A 138 4.21 -1.80 -23.68
N HIS A 139 3.56 -2.60 -22.84
CA HIS A 139 2.92 -3.85 -23.25
C HIS A 139 1.51 -3.55 -23.73
N GLN A 140 1.08 -4.22 -24.80
CA GLN A 140 -0.19 -3.97 -25.49
C GLN A 140 -0.91 -5.28 -25.72
N GLY A 141 -2.24 -5.29 -25.51
CA GLY A 141 -3.07 -6.46 -25.79
C GLY A 141 -4.43 -6.44 -25.11
N HIS A 142 -4.61 -5.71 -24.00
CA HIS A 142 -5.93 -5.48 -23.42
C HIS A 142 -6.66 -4.36 -24.17
N ASP A 143 -7.99 -4.49 -24.24
CA ASP A 143 -8.88 -3.55 -24.90
C ASP A 143 -9.60 -2.61 -23.91
N GLU A 144 -9.50 -2.89 -22.60
CA GLU A 144 -10.14 -2.14 -21.51
C GLU A 144 -9.17 -1.89 -20.36
N VAL A 145 -9.66 -1.28 -19.29
CA VAL A 145 -8.89 -0.92 -18.08
C VAL A 145 -8.25 -2.14 -17.44
N ILE A 146 -6.99 -2.01 -17.03
CA ILE A 146 -6.26 -3.04 -16.29
C ILE A 146 -6.29 -2.70 -14.80
N ASN A 147 -7.02 -3.53 -14.03
CA ASN A 147 -7.31 -3.27 -12.61
C ASN A 147 -6.22 -3.74 -11.66
N ALA A 148 -5.61 -4.88 -11.93
CA ALA A 148 -4.65 -5.49 -11.02
C ALA A 148 -3.52 -6.21 -11.76
N LEU A 149 -2.37 -6.30 -11.11
CA LEU A 149 -1.19 -7.03 -11.55
C LEU A 149 -0.70 -7.97 -10.46
N ASP A 150 -0.19 -9.13 -10.88
CA ASP A 150 0.67 -9.96 -10.02
C ASP A 150 1.83 -10.54 -10.84
N ILE A 151 2.88 -10.99 -10.14
CA ILE A 151 4.11 -11.52 -10.77
C ILE A 151 4.42 -12.91 -10.23
N SER A 152 5.02 -13.74 -11.07
CA SER A 152 5.46 -15.08 -10.67
C SER A 152 6.46 -15.02 -9.52
N ARG A 153 6.23 -15.86 -8.50
CA ARG A 153 7.08 -15.95 -7.31
C ARG A 153 8.32 -16.82 -7.52
N ARG A 154 8.31 -17.67 -8.55
CA ARG A 154 9.38 -18.63 -8.89
C ARG A 154 9.66 -18.64 -10.39
N GLY A 155 10.88 -18.99 -10.74
CA GLY A 155 11.28 -19.08 -12.13
C GLY A 155 11.56 -17.72 -12.78
N GLU A 156 11.14 -17.51 -14.00
CA GLU A 156 11.22 -16.23 -14.71
C GLU A 156 10.13 -15.28 -14.24
N ASP A 157 10.35 -13.97 -14.40
CA ASP A 157 9.36 -12.96 -14.11
C ASP A 157 8.27 -12.99 -15.18
N ILE A 158 7.15 -13.62 -14.90
CA ILE A 158 5.95 -13.61 -15.73
C ILE A 158 4.91 -12.76 -15.02
N LEU A 159 4.31 -11.83 -15.73
CA LEU A 159 3.26 -10.97 -15.22
C LEU A 159 1.90 -11.53 -15.57
N PHE A 160 0.96 -11.32 -14.66
CA PHE A 160 -0.45 -11.60 -14.85
C PHE A 160 -1.24 -10.33 -14.62
N SER A 161 -2.19 -10.03 -15.49
CA SER A 161 -3.03 -8.85 -15.42
C SER A 161 -4.50 -9.21 -15.41
N ALA A 162 -5.27 -8.46 -14.64
CA ALA A 162 -6.73 -8.53 -14.60
C ALA A 162 -7.31 -7.30 -15.28
N SER A 163 -8.26 -7.47 -16.20
CA SER A 163 -8.84 -6.38 -16.96
C SER A 163 -10.36 -6.44 -17.03
N ASP A 164 -10.97 -5.28 -17.28
CA ASP A 164 -12.40 -5.13 -17.48
C ASP A 164 -12.87 -5.75 -18.80
N ASP A 165 -11.97 -6.03 -19.74
CA ASP A 165 -12.27 -6.73 -21.00
C ASP A 165 -12.67 -8.21 -20.81
N GLY A 166 -12.63 -8.71 -19.55
CA GLY A 166 -12.98 -10.08 -19.23
C GLY A 166 -11.87 -11.07 -19.56
N TYR A 167 -10.63 -10.62 -19.67
CA TYR A 167 -9.47 -11.45 -19.87
C TYR A 167 -8.44 -11.28 -18.78
N ILE A 168 -7.73 -12.37 -18.50
CA ILE A 168 -6.49 -12.37 -17.72
C ILE A 168 -5.35 -12.48 -18.72
N GLY A 169 -4.49 -11.47 -18.78
CA GLY A 169 -3.31 -11.45 -19.65
C GLY A 169 -2.12 -12.12 -18.99
N ILE A 170 -1.35 -12.86 -19.77
CA ILE A 170 -0.06 -13.46 -19.38
C ILE A 170 1.04 -12.79 -20.20
N TRP A 171 2.03 -12.23 -19.53
CA TRP A 171 3.04 -11.38 -20.15
C TRP A 171 4.45 -11.81 -19.79
N ASP A 172 5.31 -11.84 -20.79
CA ASP A 172 6.76 -11.86 -20.59
C ASP A 172 7.27 -10.40 -20.67
N PRO A 173 7.91 -9.86 -19.63
CA PRO A 173 8.44 -8.51 -19.64
C PRO A 173 9.42 -8.21 -20.78
N ARG A 174 9.99 -9.24 -21.40
CA ARG A 174 10.90 -9.14 -22.53
C ARG A 174 10.17 -8.90 -23.86
N GLN A 175 8.85 -9.15 -23.91
CA GLN A 175 8.03 -9.03 -25.10
C GLN A 175 7.05 -7.85 -24.99
N LYS A 176 6.65 -7.29 -26.15
CA LYS A 176 5.72 -6.18 -26.21
C LYS A 176 4.26 -6.65 -26.15
N ALA A 177 3.95 -7.75 -26.82
CA ALA A 177 2.63 -8.36 -26.85
C ALA A 177 2.46 -9.34 -25.69
N ALA A 178 1.22 -9.60 -25.31
CA ALA A 178 0.91 -10.68 -24.40
C ALA A 178 1.36 -12.02 -24.97
N VAL A 179 1.81 -12.90 -24.09
CA VAL A 179 2.13 -14.28 -24.42
C VAL A 179 0.83 -15.05 -24.67
N ASP A 180 -0.17 -14.79 -23.85
CA ASP A 180 -1.44 -15.49 -23.90
C ASP A 180 -2.54 -14.75 -23.11
N PHE A 181 -3.80 -15.19 -23.29
CA PHE A 181 -4.96 -14.69 -22.58
C PHE A 181 -5.83 -15.85 -22.07
N ILE A 182 -6.41 -15.67 -20.90
CA ILE A 182 -7.41 -16.58 -20.32
C ILE A 182 -8.74 -15.82 -20.28
N GLU A 183 -9.77 -16.34 -20.96
CA GLU A 183 -11.11 -15.76 -20.99
C GLU A 183 -11.88 -16.08 -19.69
N THR A 184 -12.48 -15.06 -19.06
CA THR A 184 -13.16 -15.19 -17.76
C THR A 184 -14.66 -14.93 -17.83
N ARG A 185 -15.22 -14.47 -18.91
CA ARG A 185 -16.62 -14.05 -19.14
C ARG A 185 -17.05 -12.74 -18.48
N PHE A 186 -16.45 -12.36 -17.36
CA PHE A 186 -16.81 -11.16 -16.60
C PHE A 186 -15.56 -10.31 -16.37
N PRO A 187 -15.70 -8.99 -16.21
CA PRO A 187 -14.63 -8.10 -15.80
C PRO A 187 -13.89 -8.62 -14.58
N VAL A 188 -12.56 -8.64 -14.65
CA VAL A 188 -11.70 -9.10 -13.56
C VAL A 188 -11.15 -7.90 -12.81
N THR A 189 -11.43 -7.85 -11.53
CA THR A 189 -11.05 -6.72 -10.66
C THR A 189 -9.82 -7.00 -9.82
N ALA A 190 -9.58 -8.26 -9.50
CA ALA A 190 -8.48 -8.68 -8.63
C ALA A 190 -7.80 -9.96 -9.13
N ILE A 191 -6.50 -10.05 -8.91
CA ILE A 191 -5.70 -11.22 -9.28
C ILE A 191 -4.66 -11.51 -8.20
N ALA A 192 -4.40 -12.79 -7.97
CA ALA A 192 -3.29 -13.25 -7.14
C ALA A 192 -2.78 -14.59 -7.66
N LEU A 193 -1.46 -14.78 -7.64
CA LEU A 193 -0.81 -15.99 -8.10
C LEU A 193 -0.38 -16.85 -6.91
N ALA A 194 -0.61 -18.15 -7.01
CA ALA A 194 -0.07 -19.12 -6.05
C ALA A 194 1.46 -19.11 -6.10
N GLU A 195 2.11 -19.28 -4.96
CA GLU A 195 3.58 -19.29 -4.88
C GLU A 195 4.21 -20.38 -5.76
N ALA A 196 3.55 -21.52 -5.89
CA ALA A 196 4.00 -22.61 -6.74
C ALA A 196 3.92 -22.30 -8.25
N GLY A 197 3.19 -21.24 -8.65
CA GLY A 197 3.02 -20.83 -10.04
C GLY A 197 2.17 -21.76 -10.89
N ASN A 198 1.40 -22.64 -10.29
CA ASN A 198 0.50 -23.60 -10.97
C ASN A 198 -0.96 -23.16 -10.96
N GLU A 199 -1.35 -22.34 -10.00
CA GLU A 199 -2.70 -21.84 -9.81
C GLU A 199 -2.75 -20.33 -9.79
N LEU A 200 -3.83 -19.79 -10.31
CA LEU A 200 -4.13 -18.36 -10.33
C LEU A 200 -5.50 -18.15 -9.71
N TYR A 201 -5.63 -17.12 -8.93
CA TYR A 201 -6.88 -16.70 -8.31
C TYR A 201 -7.35 -15.41 -8.94
N SER A 202 -8.60 -15.38 -9.42
CA SER A 202 -9.22 -14.18 -9.98
C SER A 202 -10.49 -13.83 -9.24
N GLY A 203 -10.63 -12.57 -8.86
CA GLY A 203 -11.85 -11.98 -8.34
C GLY A 203 -12.53 -11.14 -9.41
N SER A 204 -13.85 -11.16 -9.44
CA SER A 204 -14.65 -10.53 -10.49
C SER A 204 -15.87 -9.83 -9.90
N ILE A 205 -16.61 -9.14 -10.77
CA ILE A 205 -17.90 -8.53 -10.44
C ILE A 205 -19.02 -9.56 -10.25
N ASP A 206 -18.79 -10.84 -10.58
CA ASP A 206 -19.75 -11.93 -10.37
C ASP A 206 -19.76 -12.44 -8.91
N ASN A 207 -19.03 -11.80 -8.00
CA ASN A 207 -18.89 -12.07 -6.57
C ASN A 207 -18.16 -13.36 -6.23
N ASP A 208 -17.75 -14.14 -7.22
CA ASP A 208 -17.04 -15.39 -7.06
C ASP A 208 -15.53 -15.21 -7.25
N ILE A 209 -14.76 -15.99 -6.49
CA ILE A 209 -13.33 -16.13 -6.72
C ILE A 209 -13.12 -17.42 -7.52
N LYS A 210 -12.54 -17.32 -8.70
CA LYS A 210 -12.23 -18.47 -9.55
C LYS A 210 -10.78 -18.88 -9.38
N VAL A 211 -10.58 -20.15 -9.22
CA VAL A 211 -9.25 -20.77 -9.14
C VAL A 211 -8.95 -21.44 -10.46
N TRP A 212 -7.90 -21.01 -11.11
CA TRP A 212 -7.48 -21.46 -12.44
C TRP A 212 -6.28 -22.38 -12.36
N ASP A 213 -6.34 -23.51 -13.05
CA ASP A 213 -5.18 -24.33 -13.34
C ASP A 213 -4.46 -23.74 -14.58
N LEU A 214 -3.29 -23.14 -14.35
CA LEU A 214 -2.54 -22.48 -15.41
C LEU A 214 -2.03 -23.42 -16.52
N ARG A 215 -1.88 -24.72 -16.22
CA ARG A 215 -1.46 -25.71 -17.20
C ARG A 215 -2.58 -26.06 -18.16
N LYS A 216 -3.81 -26.15 -17.64
CA LYS A 216 -5.01 -26.47 -18.42
C LYS A 216 -5.74 -25.24 -18.92
N LYS A 217 -5.45 -24.06 -18.35
CA LYS A 217 -6.15 -22.79 -18.57
C LYS A 217 -7.66 -22.90 -18.37
N GLN A 218 -8.04 -23.66 -17.36
CA GLN A 218 -9.45 -23.89 -17.01
C GLN A 218 -9.68 -23.63 -15.53
N VAL A 219 -10.92 -23.27 -15.22
CA VAL A 219 -11.35 -23.14 -13.80
C VAL A 219 -11.31 -24.52 -13.16
N ALA A 220 -10.52 -24.63 -12.11
CA ALA A 220 -10.47 -25.84 -11.28
C ALA A 220 -11.67 -25.92 -10.35
N TYR A 221 -11.98 -24.81 -9.68
CA TYR A 221 -13.16 -24.64 -8.81
C TYR A 221 -13.39 -23.17 -8.53
N SER A 222 -14.56 -22.84 -7.93
CA SER A 222 -14.91 -21.49 -7.51
C SER A 222 -15.12 -21.43 -6.00
N LEU A 223 -14.76 -20.29 -5.40
CA LEU A 223 -15.01 -19.99 -4.00
C LEU A 223 -16.18 -19.02 -3.93
N VAL A 224 -17.32 -19.50 -3.48
CA VAL A 224 -18.58 -18.76 -3.43
C VAL A 224 -18.81 -18.30 -2.00
N GLY A 225 -19.28 -17.05 -1.82
CA GLY A 225 -19.64 -16.56 -0.50
C GLY A 225 -19.75 -15.04 -0.39
N HIS A 226 -18.95 -14.25 -1.12
CA HIS A 226 -19.14 -12.81 -1.15
C HIS A 226 -20.45 -12.43 -1.84
N THR A 227 -21.01 -11.30 -1.47
CA THR A 227 -22.30 -10.81 -1.98
C THR A 227 -22.17 -9.62 -2.90
N ASP A 228 -20.98 -9.08 -3.07
CA ASP A 228 -20.66 -7.97 -3.99
C ASP A 228 -19.25 -8.18 -4.58
N THR A 229 -18.88 -7.32 -5.50
CA THR A 229 -17.62 -7.35 -6.27
C THR A 229 -16.39 -7.60 -5.39
N ILE A 230 -15.51 -8.48 -5.84
CA ILE A 230 -14.22 -8.72 -5.21
C ILE A 230 -13.27 -7.57 -5.57
N THR A 231 -12.69 -6.92 -4.59
CA THR A 231 -11.82 -5.75 -4.80
C THR A 231 -10.33 -6.08 -4.77
N SER A 232 -9.93 -7.07 -3.98
CA SER A 232 -8.53 -7.51 -3.94
C SER A 232 -8.40 -8.94 -3.47
N LEU A 233 -7.29 -9.57 -3.89
CA LEU A 233 -6.87 -10.90 -3.48
C LEU A 233 -5.41 -10.85 -3.01
N ALA A 234 -5.09 -11.62 -1.97
CA ALA A 234 -3.72 -11.77 -1.49
C ALA A 234 -3.48 -13.18 -0.93
N VAL A 235 -2.41 -13.81 -1.36
CA VAL A 235 -2.01 -15.14 -0.84
C VAL A 235 -1.22 -14.95 0.44
N SER A 236 -1.49 -15.79 1.44
CA SER A 236 -0.75 -15.79 2.69
C SER A 236 0.72 -16.18 2.49
N PRO A 237 1.64 -15.77 3.38
CA PRO A 237 3.06 -16.12 3.27
C PRO A 237 3.33 -17.64 3.33
N ASP A 238 2.46 -18.42 3.96
CA ASP A 238 2.52 -19.87 4.01
C ASP A 238 1.90 -20.55 2.78
N SER A 239 1.32 -19.77 1.86
CA SER A 239 0.67 -20.23 0.63
C SER A 239 -0.52 -21.17 0.85
N GLN A 240 -1.04 -21.28 2.07
CA GLN A 240 -2.14 -22.16 2.39
C GLN A 240 -3.49 -21.46 2.45
N THR A 241 -3.49 -20.13 2.55
CA THR A 241 -4.69 -19.34 2.73
C THR A 241 -4.75 -18.20 1.71
N LEU A 242 -5.90 -17.98 1.11
CA LEU A 242 -6.19 -16.83 0.28
C LEU A 242 -7.01 -15.82 1.09
N LEU A 243 -6.65 -14.55 0.98
CA LEU A 243 -7.40 -13.41 1.51
C LEU A 243 -8.16 -12.76 0.37
N SER A 244 -9.41 -12.43 0.60
CA SER A 244 -10.23 -11.64 -0.33
C SER A 244 -10.86 -10.45 0.38
N ASN A 245 -10.91 -9.32 -0.30
CA ASN A 245 -11.68 -8.16 0.10
C ASN A 245 -12.80 -7.92 -0.91
N SER A 246 -13.95 -7.40 -0.46
CA SER A 246 -15.11 -7.17 -1.32
C SER A 246 -15.83 -5.87 -0.95
N HIS A 247 -16.60 -5.35 -1.89
CA HIS A 247 -17.53 -4.23 -1.66
C HIS A 247 -18.67 -4.59 -0.70
N ASP A 248 -18.86 -5.86 -0.35
CA ASP A 248 -19.80 -6.28 0.69
C ASP A 248 -19.34 -5.86 2.11
N SER A 249 -18.24 -5.11 2.22
CA SER A 249 -17.63 -4.63 3.47
C SER A 249 -17.10 -5.76 4.35
N THR A 250 -16.83 -6.93 3.77
CA THR A 250 -16.21 -8.05 4.46
C THR A 250 -14.87 -8.42 3.83
N VAL A 251 -13.92 -8.80 4.68
CA VAL A 251 -12.69 -9.45 4.28
C VAL A 251 -12.80 -10.92 4.67
N ARG A 252 -12.43 -11.84 3.79
CA ARG A 252 -12.57 -13.28 4.04
C ARG A 252 -11.28 -14.02 3.79
N THR A 253 -11.13 -15.16 4.49
CA THR A 253 -10.02 -16.09 4.28
C THR A 253 -10.54 -17.44 3.83
N TRP A 254 -9.79 -18.05 2.91
CA TRP A 254 -10.15 -19.30 2.24
C TRP A 254 -9.01 -20.32 2.32
N ASP A 255 -9.33 -21.58 2.56
CA ASP A 255 -8.37 -22.67 2.58
C ASP A 255 -8.01 -23.11 1.16
N MET A 256 -6.74 -22.96 0.80
CA MET A 256 -6.23 -23.28 -0.54
C MET A 256 -5.49 -24.62 -0.57
N ARG A 257 -5.45 -25.38 0.52
CA ARG A 257 -4.78 -26.68 0.56
C ARG A 257 -5.43 -27.66 -0.41
N PRO A 258 -4.64 -28.53 -1.05
CA PRO A 258 -5.14 -29.46 -2.08
C PRO A 258 -6.28 -30.38 -1.60
N PHE A 259 -6.27 -30.78 -0.32
CA PHE A 259 -7.23 -31.71 0.27
C PHE A 259 -8.19 -31.02 1.25
N ALA A 260 -8.39 -29.71 1.09
CA ALA A 260 -9.33 -28.99 1.92
C ALA A 260 -10.78 -29.44 1.69
N PRO A 261 -11.68 -29.32 2.71
CA PRO A 261 -13.10 -29.59 2.57
C PRO A 261 -13.74 -28.82 1.42
N THR A 262 -14.92 -29.23 0.98
CA THR A 262 -15.67 -28.55 -0.08
C THR A 262 -16.00 -27.12 0.30
N GLU A 263 -16.31 -26.88 1.58
CA GLU A 263 -16.48 -25.54 2.12
C GLU A 263 -15.11 -25.00 2.55
N ARG A 264 -14.53 -24.15 1.71
CA ARG A 264 -13.17 -23.62 1.88
C ARG A 264 -13.12 -22.32 2.67
N HIS A 265 -14.27 -21.73 3.00
CA HIS A 265 -14.34 -20.53 3.81
C HIS A 265 -13.84 -20.80 5.24
N ILE A 266 -12.86 -20.01 5.70
CA ILE A 266 -12.30 -20.18 7.05
C ILE A 266 -12.90 -19.13 8.00
N ARG A 267 -12.79 -17.84 7.65
CA ARG A 267 -13.22 -16.72 8.52
C ARG A 267 -13.67 -15.52 7.72
N THR A 268 -14.52 -14.72 8.37
CA THR A 268 -14.94 -13.39 7.93
C THR A 268 -14.42 -12.37 8.92
N PHE A 269 -13.93 -11.24 8.40
CA PHE A 269 -13.40 -10.11 9.15
C PHE A 269 -14.27 -8.90 8.83
N ASP A 270 -14.84 -8.30 9.85
CA ASP A 270 -15.71 -7.14 9.75
C ASP A 270 -15.00 -5.88 10.22
N GLY A 271 -15.48 -4.70 9.78
CA GLY A 271 -14.98 -3.41 10.25
C GLY A 271 -14.29 -2.54 9.21
N ALA A 272 -13.92 -3.10 8.05
CA ALA A 272 -13.53 -2.32 6.89
C ALA A 272 -14.79 -2.07 6.03
N THR A 273 -15.25 -0.84 5.98
CA THR A 273 -16.43 -0.47 5.20
C THR A 273 -16.05 -0.10 3.78
N ALA A 274 -16.81 -0.56 2.80
CA ALA A 274 -16.69 -0.07 1.44
C ALA A 274 -17.05 1.42 1.39
N GLY A 275 -16.25 2.22 0.68
CA GLY A 275 -16.52 3.63 0.46
C GLY A 275 -17.69 3.85 -0.52
N MET A 276 -18.28 5.04 -0.50
CA MET A 276 -19.30 5.41 -1.46
C MET A 276 -18.78 5.46 -2.91
N ASP A 277 -17.51 5.75 -3.07
CA ASP A 277 -16.84 5.89 -4.38
C ASP A 277 -16.50 4.54 -5.02
N LYS A 278 -16.72 3.42 -4.31
CA LYS A 278 -16.50 2.04 -4.80
C LYS A 278 -15.11 1.80 -5.42
N TYR A 279 -14.06 2.39 -4.84
CA TYR A 279 -12.69 2.08 -5.23
C TYR A 279 -12.33 0.61 -4.91
N LEU A 280 -11.43 0.04 -5.70
CA LEU A 280 -10.89 -1.30 -5.45
C LEU A 280 -9.92 -1.26 -4.27
N THR A 281 -10.48 -1.24 -3.06
CA THR A 281 -9.69 -1.24 -1.83
C THR A 281 -8.94 -2.55 -1.66
N LYS A 282 -7.67 -2.47 -1.22
CA LYS A 282 -6.80 -3.63 -1.10
C LYS A 282 -6.62 -4.07 0.34
N ALA A 283 -6.53 -5.40 0.52
CA ALA A 283 -6.19 -6.04 1.77
C ALA A 283 -4.87 -6.83 1.62
N THR A 284 -4.14 -6.98 2.70
CA THR A 284 -2.82 -7.63 2.70
C THR A 284 -2.57 -8.44 3.96
N TRP A 285 -1.67 -9.41 3.84
CA TRP A 285 -1.09 -10.17 4.93
C TRP A 285 0.15 -9.49 5.49
N ASP A 286 0.38 -9.67 6.78
CA ASP A 286 1.68 -9.43 7.41
C ASP A 286 2.68 -10.52 6.96
N THR A 287 3.97 -10.23 6.99
CA THR A 287 5.07 -11.13 6.62
C THR A 287 5.04 -12.46 7.37
N ASN A 288 4.56 -12.45 8.61
CA ASN A 288 4.43 -13.63 9.46
C ASN A 288 3.08 -14.36 9.33
N GLY A 289 2.16 -13.86 8.50
CA GLY A 289 0.82 -14.42 8.34
C GLY A 289 -0.07 -14.30 9.59
N LYS A 290 0.34 -13.53 10.61
CA LYS A 290 -0.41 -13.39 11.87
C LYS A 290 -1.45 -12.29 11.85
N ARG A 291 -1.22 -11.25 11.05
CA ARG A 291 -2.08 -10.07 10.96
C ARG A 291 -2.55 -9.86 9.53
N ILE A 292 -3.72 -9.28 9.41
CA ILE A 292 -4.33 -8.86 8.15
C ILE A 292 -4.62 -7.37 8.27
N ALA A 293 -4.36 -6.62 7.22
CA ALA A 293 -4.74 -5.21 7.14
C ALA A 293 -5.55 -4.95 5.89
N ALA A 294 -6.54 -4.07 5.98
CA ALA A 294 -7.30 -3.59 4.83
C ALA A 294 -7.54 -2.09 4.92
N GLY A 295 -7.61 -1.47 3.75
CA GLY A 295 -8.08 -0.11 3.61
C GLY A 295 -9.60 -0.04 3.75
N SER A 296 -10.10 1.07 4.28
CA SER A 296 -11.51 1.29 4.50
C SER A 296 -11.97 2.63 3.93
N GLY A 297 -13.20 2.68 3.44
CA GLY A 297 -13.85 3.90 2.98
C GLY A 297 -14.14 4.91 4.10
N ASP A 298 -14.05 4.50 5.36
CA ASP A 298 -14.19 5.38 6.52
C ASP A 298 -12.89 6.13 6.90
N ARG A 299 -11.90 6.17 6.00
CA ARG A 299 -10.62 6.89 6.14
C ARG A 299 -9.64 6.27 7.14
N SER A 300 -9.87 5.02 7.47
CA SER A 300 -9.01 4.29 8.42
C SER A 300 -8.36 3.06 7.79
N VAL A 301 -7.25 2.63 8.37
CA VAL A 301 -6.68 1.31 8.16
C VAL A 301 -7.18 0.40 9.26
N VAL A 302 -7.68 -0.75 8.91
CA VAL A 302 -8.20 -1.74 9.87
C VAL A 302 -7.24 -2.92 9.90
N ILE A 303 -6.87 -3.36 11.11
CA ILE A 303 -5.93 -4.45 11.32
C ILE A 303 -6.57 -5.50 12.24
N TRP A 304 -6.53 -6.76 11.81
CA TRP A 304 -7.05 -7.91 12.56
C TRP A 304 -5.98 -8.95 12.84
N GLU A 305 -6.23 -9.74 13.85
CA GLU A 305 -5.52 -10.98 14.07
C GLU A 305 -6.09 -12.08 13.16
N ALA A 306 -5.24 -12.67 12.32
CA ALA A 306 -5.66 -13.65 11.32
C ALA A 306 -6.27 -14.93 11.94
N SER A 307 -5.75 -15.34 13.10
CA SER A 307 -6.15 -16.60 13.77
C SER A 307 -7.51 -16.53 14.46
N THR A 308 -7.90 -15.35 14.96
CA THR A 308 -9.12 -15.17 15.77
C THR A 308 -10.17 -14.31 15.11
N ALA A 309 -9.84 -13.63 13.99
CA ALA A 309 -10.62 -12.55 13.38
C ALA A 309 -10.90 -11.37 14.32
N LYS A 310 -10.15 -11.25 15.42
CA LYS A 310 -10.31 -10.14 16.36
C LYS A 310 -9.73 -8.86 15.77
N LEU A 311 -10.48 -7.77 15.84
CA LEU A 311 -10.01 -6.44 15.53
C LEU A 311 -8.91 -6.04 16.54
N LEU A 312 -7.70 -5.82 16.04
CA LEU A 312 -6.57 -5.38 16.86
C LEU A 312 -6.50 -3.86 16.93
N GLN A 313 -6.51 -3.20 15.79
CA GLN A 313 -6.33 -1.77 15.70
C GLN A 313 -7.13 -1.18 14.54
N LYS A 314 -7.60 0.05 14.72
CA LYS A 314 -8.16 0.88 13.68
C LYS A 314 -7.39 2.19 13.68
N LEU A 315 -6.61 2.41 12.62
CA LEU A 315 -5.69 3.54 12.52
C LEU A 315 -6.34 4.67 11.71
N PRO A 316 -6.76 5.76 12.35
CA PRO A 316 -7.22 6.95 11.66
C PRO A 316 -6.01 7.79 11.22
N GLY A 317 -6.19 8.70 10.28
CA GLY A 317 -5.14 9.65 9.88
C GLY A 317 -5.40 10.24 8.51
N HIS A 318 -5.95 9.45 7.61
CA HIS A 318 -6.33 9.92 6.29
C HIS A 318 -7.58 10.80 6.29
N LYS A 319 -7.66 11.71 5.32
CA LYS A 319 -8.82 12.58 5.08
C LYS A 319 -9.76 12.02 4.02
N GLY A 320 -9.31 11.01 3.27
CA GLY A 320 -10.03 10.31 2.21
C GLY A 320 -10.06 8.80 2.43
N SER A 321 -10.76 8.07 1.57
CA SER A 321 -10.80 6.60 1.58
C SER A 321 -9.41 6.01 1.43
N VAL A 322 -9.10 4.94 2.15
CA VAL A 322 -7.83 4.23 2.05
C VAL A 322 -7.95 3.13 1.01
N ASN A 323 -7.19 3.26 -0.09
CA ASN A 323 -7.26 2.36 -1.24
C ASN A 323 -6.31 1.18 -1.14
N ASP A 324 -5.08 1.40 -0.68
CA ASP A 324 -4.08 0.33 -0.57
C ASP A 324 -3.40 0.37 0.79
N VAL A 325 -3.16 -0.80 1.35
CA VAL A 325 -2.45 -0.98 2.62
C VAL A 325 -1.42 -2.09 2.46
N ARG A 326 -0.19 -1.86 2.91
CA ARG A 326 0.90 -2.84 2.83
C ARG A 326 1.71 -2.88 4.11
N PHE A 327 2.07 -4.09 4.53
CA PHE A 327 3.11 -4.28 5.54
C PHE A 327 4.48 -4.25 4.88
N ALA A 328 5.48 -3.73 5.58
CA ALA A 328 6.86 -3.82 5.10
C ALA A 328 7.32 -5.29 5.07
N PRO A 329 8.08 -5.70 4.04
CA PRO A 329 8.51 -7.09 3.88
C PRO A 329 9.50 -7.57 4.94
N ASN A 330 10.16 -6.66 5.63
CA ASN A 330 11.14 -6.97 6.67
C ASN A 330 10.69 -6.37 8.00
N ASP A 331 10.60 -7.19 9.03
CA ASP A 331 10.42 -6.76 10.42
C ASP A 331 11.71 -6.16 11.03
N GLU A 332 12.81 -6.12 10.27
CA GLU A 332 14.08 -5.56 10.72
C GLU A 332 14.21 -4.08 10.37
N PRO A 333 14.59 -3.21 11.31
CA PRO A 333 14.93 -1.83 11.01
C PRO A 333 16.13 -1.79 10.07
N LEU A 334 15.97 -1.07 8.96
CA LEU A 334 16.97 -0.86 7.93
C LEU A 334 18.23 -0.18 8.50
N SER A 335 19.18 -0.94 8.99
CA SER A 335 20.63 -0.69 8.94
C SER A 335 21.43 -1.68 9.80
N LYS A 336 21.90 -2.76 9.18
CA LYS A 336 22.92 -3.63 9.78
C LYS A 336 24.35 -3.12 9.56
N THR A 337 24.56 -1.90 9.19
CA THR A 337 25.92 -1.40 8.91
C THR A 337 26.45 -0.47 9.99
N THR A 338 26.22 -0.69 11.24
CA THR A 338 27.03 -0.16 12.37
C THR A 338 26.23 -0.34 13.68
N LEU A 339 26.19 -1.54 14.23
CA LEU A 339 25.93 -1.68 15.66
C LEU A 339 26.61 -2.91 16.20
N ASN A 340 27.76 -2.66 16.82
CA ASN A 340 28.32 -3.49 17.86
C ASN A 340 27.27 -3.72 18.96
N MET A 341 26.96 -4.99 19.20
CA MET A 341 26.72 -5.64 20.48
C MET A 341 26.05 -4.81 21.57
N LEU A 342 24.84 -5.19 21.93
CA LEU A 342 24.01 -4.84 23.10
C LEU A 342 22.71 -4.10 22.74
N CYS A 343 21.75 -4.87 22.25
CA CYS A 343 20.32 -4.70 22.61
C CYS A 343 19.50 -5.89 22.09
N LEU A 344 19.60 -6.99 22.77
CA LEU A 344 18.54 -7.99 22.88
C LEU A 344 17.47 -7.39 23.79
N ILE A 345 16.24 -7.39 23.32
CA ILE A 345 14.97 -7.04 23.96
C ILE A 345 14.42 -5.72 23.39
N ASN A 346 13.69 -5.84 22.26
CA ASN A 346 12.32 -5.30 22.07
C ASN A 346 11.93 -5.45 20.60
N ALA A 347 10.77 -5.98 20.36
CA ALA A 347 10.19 -6.27 19.05
C ALA A 347 10.36 -5.08 18.09
N ASN A 348 10.92 -5.36 16.92
CA ASN A 348 11.03 -4.38 15.84
C ASN A 348 9.62 -3.91 15.44
N PRO A 349 9.36 -2.61 15.37
CA PRO A 349 8.05 -2.14 14.97
C PRO A 349 7.79 -2.52 13.52
N THR A 350 6.68 -3.20 13.28
CA THR A 350 6.22 -3.48 11.91
C THR A 350 5.78 -2.17 11.27
N LEU A 351 6.32 -1.86 10.09
CA LEU A 351 5.90 -0.70 9.32
C LEU A 351 4.66 -1.02 8.49
N VAL A 352 3.71 -0.10 8.48
CA VAL A 352 2.52 -0.15 7.64
C VAL A 352 2.47 1.09 6.76
N LEU A 353 2.30 0.86 5.47
CA LEU A 353 2.09 1.88 4.46
C LEU A 353 0.62 1.90 4.08
N SER A 354 0.02 3.07 4.01
CA SER A 354 -1.33 3.25 3.48
C SER A 354 -1.37 4.34 2.43
N ALA A 355 -2.19 4.15 1.41
CA ALA A 355 -2.40 5.07 0.30
C ALA A 355 -3.87 5.47 0.23
N SER A 356 -4.16 6.74 -0.01
CA SER A 356 -5.52 7.27 0.09
C SER A 356 -5.90 8.23 -1.03
N THR A 357 -7.20 8.42 -1.19
CA THR A 357 -7.79 9.44 -2.09
C THR A 357 -7.46 10.87 -1.66
N ASP A 358 -6.94 11.09 -0.46
CA ASP A 358 -6.47 12.40 0.01
C ASP A 358 -5.14 12.85 -0.62
N ARG A 359 -4.60 12.09 -1.58
CA ARG A 359 -3.35 12.32 -2.32
C ARG A 359 -2.08 12.07 -1.52
N ASN A 360 -2.20 11.56 -0.31
CA ASN A 360 -1.08 11.31 0.59
C ASN A 360 -0.93 9.82 0.86
N LEU A 361 0.29 9.44 1.22
CA LEU A 361 0.56 8.15 1.84
C LEU A 361 0.89 8.38 3.30
N ILE A 362 0.56 7.43 4.14
CA ILE A 362 0.98 7.42 5.53
C ILE A 362 1.84 6.18 5.78
N LEU A 363 3.03 6.40 6.30
CA LEU A 363 3.94 5.37 6.76
C LEU A 363 3.96 5.40 8.28
N GLY A 364 3.43 4.38 8.91
CA GLY A 364 3.31 4.29 10.36
C GLY A 364 4.04 3.08 10.94
N SER A 365 4.55 3.19 12.17
CA SER A 365 5.10 2.07 12.93
C SER A 365 4.05 1.54 13.89
N LEU A 366 3.75 0.24 13.80
CA LEU A 366 2.91 -0.45 14.78
C LEU A 366 3.76 -0.80 15.99
N SER A 367 3.35 -0.32 17.16
CA SER A 367 3.85 -0.85 18.44
C SER A 367 3.13 -2.18 18.71
N THR A 368 3.88 -3.24 18.90
CA THR A 368 3.36 -4.55 19.37
C THR A 368 2.82 -4.45 20.78
#